data_79359b2ccd8e4b6c0cc2af6756fdfa5e
#
_entry.id   79359b2ccd8e4b6c0cc2af6756fdfa5e
#
_cell.length_a   1.000
_cell.length_b   1.000
_cell.length_c   1.000
_cell.angle_alpha   90.00
_cell.angle_beta   90.00
_cell.angle_gamma   90.00
#
_symmetry.space_group_name_H-M   'P 1'
#
loop_
_entity.id
_entity.type
_entity.pdbx_description
1 polymer ?
#
loop_
_entity_poly.entity_id
_entity_poly.type
_entity_poly.pdbx_seq_one_letter_code
_entity_poly.pdbx_strand_id
1 'polypeptide(L)'
;MKRTFLFATLSCLALFLSLNSFSTGRNAGLVDDVLSQTNSFRRSKGLPNLIIRNELNAIAQKHSADMARGRVGFGHDGFEKRNAQANRKIRQLHSFAENVAYGATSGKAVVSMWKNSSGHRRNMLGRYKYIGIGTAKDSHGRIFYTQVFAG
;
A
#
# COMPACT_ATOMS: atom_id res chain seq x y z
N MET A 1 -47.82 -37.20 35.37
CA MET A 1 -46.62 -36.41 35.64
C MET A 1 -45.65 -36.63 34.51
N LYS A 2 -45.54 -35.70 33.53
CA LYS A 2 -44.59 -35.75 32.42
C LYS A 2 -43.57 -34.64 32.63
N ARG A 3 -42.29 -35.01 32.86
CA ARG A 3 -41.18 -34.07 32.99
C ARG A 3 -40.62 -33.80 31.61
N THR A 4 -40.75 -32.57 31.15
CA THR A 4 -40.10 -32.04 29.95
C THR A 4 -38.66 -31.62 30.28
N PHE A 5 -37.67 -32.24 29.61
CA PHE A 5 -36.29 -31.80 29.63
C PHE A 5 -36.09 -30.72 28.58
N LEU A 6 -35.71 -29.55 29.03
CA LEU A 6 -35.33 -28.42 28.18
C LEU A 6 -33.82 -28.53 27.90
N PHE A 7 -33.45 -28.88 26.66
CA PHE A 7 -32.04 -28.81 26.22
C PHE A 7 -31.68 -27.37 25.83
N ALA A 8 -30.81 -26.75 26.61
CA ALA A 8 -30.21 -25.48 26.28
C ALA A 8 -29.08 -25.71 25.25
N THR A 9 -29.30 -25.28 24.02
CA THR A 9 -28.25 -25.17 23.00
C THR A 9 -27.47 -23.89 23.25
N LEU A 10 -26.29 -24.00 23.87
CA LEU A 10 -25.36 -22.88 24.00
C LEU A 10 -24.60 -22.68 22.71
N SER A 11 -24.85 -21.55 22.09
CA SER A 11 -24.34 -21.12 20.79
C SER A 11 -22.82 -20.90 20.85
N CYS A 12 -22.06 -21.68 20.07
CA CYS A 12 -20.66 -21.41 19.72
C CYS A 12 -20.60 -20.30 18.65
N LEU A 13 -20.72 -19.03 19.02
CA LEU A 13 -20.57 -17.89 18.11
C LEU A 13 -19.58 -16.86 18.67
N ALA A 14 -18.37 -17.27 19.00
CA ALA A 14 -17.38 -16.33 19.52
C ALA A 14 -15.93 -16.66 19.15
N LEU A 15 -15.62 -17.05 17.90
CA LEU A 15 -14.21 -17.31 17.55
C LEU A 15 -13.79 -16.87 16.14
N PHE A 16 -14.46 -15.91 15.50
CA PHE A 16 -14.05 -15.45 14.16
C PHE A 16 -13.64 -13.97 14.06
N LEU A 17 -13.50 -13.25 15.16
CA LEU A 17 -13.21 -11.80 15.14
C LEU A 17 -11.75 -11.39 15.41
N SER A 18 -10.84 -12.34 15.70
CA SER A 18 -9.48 -11.98 16.12
C SER A 18 -8.38 -12.08 15.06
N LEU A 19 -8.67 -12.55 13.83
CA LEU A 19 -7.65 -12.77 12.82
C LEU A 19 -7.40 -11.57 11.87
N ASN A 20 -8.28 -10.58 11.86
CA ASN A 20 -8.12 -9.42 10.96
C ASN A 20 -7.27 -8.28 11.54
N SER A 21 -7.07 -8.21 12.85
CA SER A 21 -6.33 -7.11 13.49
C SER A 21 -4.81 -7.22 13.34
N PHE A 22 -4.26 -8.42 13.20
CA PHE A 22 -2.82 -8.63 13.05
C PHE A 22 -2.28 -8.26 11.66
N SER A 23 -3.11 -8.34 10.62
CA SER A 23 -2.71 -8.00 9.25
C SER A 23 -2.64 -6.49 9.01
N THR A 24 -3.55 -5.72 9.61
CA THR A 24 -3.60 -4.26 9.44
C THR A 24 -2.43 -3.56 10.13
N GLY A 25 -2.03 -3.97 11.33
CA GLY A 25 -0.92 -3.37 12.05
C GLY A 25 0.44 -3.59 11.37
N ARG A 26 0.67 -4.79 10.81
CA ARG A 26 1.93 -5.09 10.10
C ARG A 26 2.04 -4.34 8.77
N ASN A 27 0.95 -4.15 8.06
CA ASN A 27 0.93 -3.37 6.82
C ASN A 27 1.12 -1.88 7.10
N ALA A 28 0.56 -1.34 8.18
CA ALA A 28 0.76 0.05 8.58
C ALA A 28 2.25 0.33 8.88
N GLY A 29 2.92 -0.52 9.66
CA GLY A 29 4.34 -0.37 9.94
C GLY A 29 5.24 -0.44 8.70
N LEU A 30 4.86 -1.28 7.69
CA LEU A 30 5.61 -1.37 6.45
C LEU A 30 5.41 -0.12 5.57
N VAL A 31 4.21 0.44 5.52
CA VAL A 31 3.91 1.70 4.83
C VAL A 31 4.71 2.85 5.45
N ASP A 32 4.76 2.92 6.78
CA ASP A 32 5.52 3.94 7.51
C ASP A 32 7.02 3.82 7.27
N ASP A 33 7.56 2.59 7.21
CA ASP A 33 8.98 2.36 6.88
C ASP A 33 9.28 2.83 5.45
N VAL A 34 8.46 2.46 4.46
CA VAL A 34 8.63 2.93 3.06
C VAL A 34 8.59 4.46 2.98
N LEU A 35 7.66 5.12 3.67
CA LEU A 35 7.58 6.59 3.72
C LEU A 35 8.83 7.20 4.34
N SER A 36 9.25 6.69 5.49
CA SER A 36 10.42 7.16 6.22
C SER A 36 11.69 7.07 5.36
N GLN A 37 11.92 5.93 4.71
CA GLN A 37 13.08 5.70 3.84
C GLN A 37 13.04 6.59 2.59
N THR A 38 11.85 6.75 1.98
CA THR A 38 11.67 7.63 0.82
C THR A 38 11.96 9.09 1.19
N ASN A 39 11.41 9.57 2.30
CA ASN A 39 11.61 10.93 2.77
C ASN A 39 13.05 11.17 3.25
N SER A 40 13.70 10.18 3.85
CA SER A 40 15.13 10.24 4.16
C SER A 40 15.99 10.42 2.90
N PHE A 41 15.68 9.65 1.84
CA PHE A 41 16.37 9.81 0.56
C PHE A 41 16.13 11.19 -0.07
N ARG A 42 14.90 11.71 -0.03
CA ARG A 42 14.59 13.06 -0.52
C ARG A 42 15.36 14.13 0.23
N ARG A 43 15.38 14.09 1.57
CA ARG A 43 16.14 15.03 2.39
C ARG A 43 17.64 14.99 2.07
N SER A 44 18.21 13.80 1.82
CA SER A 44 19.61 13.69 1.41
C SER A 44 19.94 14.36 0.07
N LYS A 45 18.89 14.75 -0.69
CA LYS A 45 18.98 15.49 -1.96
C LYS A 45 18.43 16.92 -1.86
N GLY A 46 18.25 17.44 -0.63
CA GLY A 46 17.73 18.79 -0.40
C GLY A 46 16.25 18.99 -0.76
N LEU A 47 15.48 17.90 -0.91
CA LEU A 47 14.06 17.97 -1.26
C LEU A 47 13.16 17.86 -0.02
N PRO A 48 12.01 18.56 -0.02
CA PRO A 48 11.05 18.48 1.07
C PRO A 48 10.46 17.07 1.19
N ASN A 49 9.99 16.74 2.39
CA ASN A 49 9.26 15.50 2.64
C ASN A 49 7.94 15.46 1.83
N LEU A 50 7.61 14.28 1.36
CA LEU A 50 6.29 13.96 0.85
C LEU A 50 5.32 13.72 2.00
N ILE A 51 4.07 14.13 1.80
CA ILE A 51 2.97 14.02 2.77
C ILE A 51 2.05 12.89 2.34
N ILE A 52 1.79 11.96 3.23
CA ILE A 52 0.80 10.88 2.99
C ILE A 52 -0.59 11.48 2.75
N ARG A 53 -1.28 10.91 1.75
CA ARG A 53 -2.70 11.15 1.52
C ARG A 53 -3.43 9.80 1.50
N ASN A 54 -4.45 9.67 2.34
CA ASN A 54 -5.23 8.44 2.46
C ASN A 54 -5.90 8.04 1.14
N GLU A 55 -6.30 9.02 0.35
CA GLU A 55 -6.88 8.80 -0.98
C GLU A 55 -5.87 8.15 -1.94
N LEU A 56 -4.60 8.54 -1.85
CA LEU A 56 -3.51 7.96 -2.63
C LEU A 56 -3.10 6.59 -2.08
N ASN A 57 -3.10 6.42 -0.75
CA ASN A 57 -2.89 5.10 -0.13
C ASN A 57 -3.91 4.09 -0.64
N ALA A 58 -5.19 4.46 -0.71
CA ALA A 58 -6.25 3.58 -1.19
C ALA A 58 -6.02 3.15 -2.67
N ILE A 59 -5.57 4.08 -3.51
CA ILE A 59 -5.21 3.81 -4.92
C ILE A 59 -4.03 2.84 -4.99
N ALA A 60 -2.95 3.12 -4.27
CA ALA A 60 -1.75 2.30 -4.23
C ALA A 60 -2.03 0.90 -3.64
N GLN A 61 -2.81 0.83 -2.54
CA GLN A 61 -3.19 -0.40 -1.88
C GLN A 61 -4.00 -1.32 -2.80
N LYS A 62 -4.97 -0.74 -3.54
CA LYS A 62 -5.75 -1.51 -4.50
C LYS A 62 -4.85 -2.11 -5.58
N HIS A 63 -3.91 -1.34 -6.13
CA HIS A 63 -3.02 -1.84 -7.18
C HIS A 63 -2.09 -2.94 -6.67
N SER A 64 -1.46 -2.76 -5.50
CA SER A 64 -0.65 -3.81 -4.87
C SER A 64 -1.46 -5.09 -4.61
N ALA A 65 -2.70 -4.96 -4.15
CA ALA A 65 -3.59 -6.10 -3.91
C ALA A 65 -4.02 -6.80 -5.21
N ASP A 66 -4.26 -6.05 -6.29
CA ASP A 66 -4.61 -6.63 -7.59
C ASP A 66 -3.43 -7.40 -8.21
N MET A 67 -2.21 -6.86 -8.12
CA MET A 67 -0.99 -7.57 -8.52
C MET A 67 -0.75 -8.84 -7.68
N ALA A 68 -0.86 -8.72 -6.36
CA ALA A 68 -0.63 -9.86 -5.44
C ALA A 68 -1.63 -11.01 -5.64
N ARG A 69 -2.86 -10.69 -6.09
CA ARG A 69 -3.91 -11.67 -6.40
C ARG A 69 -3.90 -12.15 -7.85
N GLY A 70 -2.96 -11.69 -8.67
CA GLY A 70 -2.91 -12.00 -10.10
C GLY A 70 -4.08 -11.45 -10.91
N ARG A 71 -4.80 -10.43 -10.42
CA ARG A 71 -5.90 -9.79 -11.16
C ARG A 71 -5.38 -8.89 -12.29
N VAL A 72 -4.18 -8.39 -12.12
CA VAL A 72 -3.41 -7.65 -13.13
C VAL A 72 -1.98 -8.19 -13.13
N GLY A 73 -1.27 -8.04 -14.25
CA GLY A 73 0.16 -8.34 -14.32
C GLY A 73 0.98 -7.45 -13.40
N PHE A 74 2.20 -7.89 -13.05
CA PHE A 74 3.15 -7.02 -12.36
C PHE A 74 3.58 -5.90 -13.28
N GLY A 75 3.36 -4.65 -12.87
CA GLY A 75 3.72 -3.47 -13.67
C GLY A 75 2.75 -2.31 -13.46
N HIS A 76 2.58 -1.52 -14.51
CA HIS A 76 1.85 -0.26 -14.49
C HIS A 76 0.49 -0.31 -15.21
N ASP A 77 -0.04 -1.49 -15.49
CA ASP A 77 -1.36 -1.63 -16.14
C ASP A 77 -2.43 -0.84 -15.38
N GLY A 78 -3.20 -0.02 -16.13
CA GLY A 78 -4.20 0.86 -15.53
C GLY A 78 -3.66 2.13 -14.89
N PHE A 79 -2.40 2.55 -15.18
CA PHE A 79 -1.79 3.78 -14.67
C PHE A 79 -2.67 5.01 -14.91
N GLU A 80 -3.17 5.21 -16.14
CA GLU A 80 -4.02 6.36 -16.47
C GLU A 80 -5.32 6.40 -15.67
N LYS A 81 -5.90 5.22 -15.38
CA LYS A 81 -7.08 5.12 -14.53
C LYS A 81 -6.77 5.54 -13.09
N ARG A 82 -5.61 5.16 -12.55
CA ARG A 82 -5.17 5.58 -11.21
C ARG A 82 -4.87 7.06 -11.15
N ASN A 83 -4.20 7.62 -12.17
CA ASN A 83 -3.98 9.05 -12.32
C ASN A 83 -5.31 9.82 -12.33
N ALA A 84 -6.27 9.41 -13.16
CA ALA A 84 -7.60 10.02 -13.21
C ALA A 84 -8.34 9.91 -11.86
N GLN A 85 -8.19 8.80 -11.13
CA GLN A 85 -8.75 8.65 -9.77
C GLN A 85 -8.12 9.64 -8.78
N ALA A 86 -6.80 9.82 -8.82
CA ALA A 86 -6.09 10.78 -7.97
C ALA A 86 -6.56 12.21 -8.25
N ASN A 87 -6.67 12.59 -9.52
CA ASN A 87 -7.16 13.91 -9.93
C ASN A 87 -8.59 14.23 -9.48
N ARG A 88 -9.47 13.22 -9.45
CA ARG A 88 -10.84 13.39 -8.93
C ARG A 88 -10.89 13.57 -7.40
N LYS A 89 -9.92 13.01 -6.67
CA LYS A 89 -9.91 13.02 -5.20
C LYS A 89 -9.10 14.16 -4.61
N ILE A 90 -8.10 14.66 -5.33
CA ILE A 90 -7.22 15.74 -4.90
C ILE A 90 -7.24 16.84 -5.97
N ARG A 91 -7.71 18.01 -5.57
CA ARG A 91 -7.82 19.15 -6.49
C ARG A 91 -6.44 19.68 -6.87
N GLN A 92 -6.32 20.20 -8.09
CA GLN A 92 -5.11 20.88 -8.59
C GLN A 92 -3.87 19.96 -8.61
N LEU A 93 -4.02 18.69 -8.99
CA LEU A 93 -2.89 17.86 -9.34
C LEU A 93 -2.43 18.15 -10.76
N HIS A 94 -1.14 18.43 -10.91
CA HIS A 94 -0.52 18.71 -12.20
C HIS A 94 0.47 17.60 -12.61
N SER A 95 0.81 16.71 -11.68
CA SER A 95 1.76 15.64 -11.90
C SER A 95 1.39 14.39 -11.12
N PHE A 96 1.61 13.23 -11.73
CA PHE A 96 1.41 11.91 -11.15
C PHE A 96 2.49 10.95 -11.62
N ALA A 97 3.02 10.13 -10.71
CA ALA A 97 3.97 9.07 -11.05
C ALA A 97 3.76 7.85 -10.17
N GLU A 98 4.31 6.72 -10.58
CA GLU A 98 4.16 5.46 -9.89
C GLU A 98 5.46 4.66 -9.87
N ASN A 99 5.75 4.05 -8.72
CA ASN A 99 6.75 2.99 -8.59
C ASN A 99 6.07 1.71 -8.13
N VAL A 100 6.48 0.58 -8.70
CA VAL A 100 6.06 -0.76 -8.25
C VAL A 100 7.29 -1.63 -7.99
N ALA A 101 7.15 -2.55 -7.05
CA ALA A 101 8.16 -3.58 -6.78
C ALA A 101 7.50 -4.79 -6.11
N TYR A 102 8.21 -5.93 -6.06
CA TYR A 102 7.82 -7.08 -5.25
C TYR A 102 9.04 -7.81 -4.70
N GLY A 103 8.83 -8.62 -3.66
CA GLY A 103 9.83 -9.52 -3.09
C GLY A 103 10.69 -8.92 -1.98
N ALA A 104 10.80 -7.61 -1.86
CA ALA A 104 11.46 -6.97 -0.71
C ALA A 104 10.69 -7.28 0.59
N THR A 105 11.41 -7.40 1.71
CA THR A 105 10.83 -7.75 3.02
C THR A 105 10.72 -6.57 3.98
N SER A 106 11.25 -5.39 3.60
CA SER A 106 11.22 -4.15 4.40
C SER A 106 11.12 -2.91 3.52
N GLY A 107 10.71 -1.78 4.10
CA GLY A 107 10.71 -0.48 3.42
C GLY A 107 12.11 -0.04 3.01
N LYS A 108 13.12 -0.28 3.85
CA LYS A 108 14.52 -0.04 3.52
C LYS A 108 14.97 -0.80 2.28
N ALA A 109 14.62 -2.09 2.18
CA ALA A 109 15.00 -2.94 1.05
C ALA A 109 14.33 -2.48 -0.25
N VAL A 110 13.02 -2.25 -0.25
CA VAL A 110 12.29 -1.82 -1.46
C VAL A 110 12.71 -0.43 -1.93
N VAL A 111 12.94 0.52 -1.01
CA VAL A 111 13.43 1.85 -1.36
C VAL A 111 14.85 1.78 -1.91
N SER A 112 15.71 0.88 -1.40
CA SER A 112 17.03 0.61 -1.98
C SER A 112 16.94 0.09 -3.43
N MET A 113 16.03 -0.84 -3.71
CA MET A 113 15.77 -1.31 -5.08
C MET A 113 15.39 -0.13 -6.01
N TRP A 114 14.46 0.71 -5.58
CA TRP A 114 14.03 1.87 -6.36
C TRP A 114 15.14 2.92 -6.54
N LYS A 115 15.99 3.13 -5.54
CA LYS A 115 17.17 4.02 -5.64
C LYS A 115 18.14 3.57 -6.73
N ASN A 116 18.29 2.26 -6.94
CA ASN A 116 19.23 1.69 -7.91
C ASN A 116 18.65 1.64 -9.35
N SER A 117 17.36 1.92 -9.52
CA SER A 117 16.70 2.05 -10.83
C SER A 117 16.54 3.53 -11.22
N SER A 118 17.05 3.94 -12.37
CA SER A 118 17.04 5.34 -12.79
C SER A 118 15.62 5.91 -12.92
N GLY A 119 14.65 5.12 -13.43
CA GLY A 119 13.25 5.52 -13.55
C GLY A 119 12.57 5.69 -12.20
N HIS A 120 12.66 4.69 -11.34
CA HIS A 120 12.08 4.74 -10.00
C HIS A 120 12.71 5.85 -9.15
N ARG A 121 14.03 6.03 -9.26
CA ARG A 121 14.75 7.10 -8.57
C ARG A 121 14.25 8.48 -9.00
N ARG A 122 14.05 8.72 -10.32
CA ARG A 122 13.47 9.99 -10.82
C ARG A 122 12.10 10.25 -10.20
N ASN A 123 11.24 9.24 -10.12
CA ASN A 123 9.93 9.38 -9.50
C ASN A 123 10.04 9.79 -8.04
N MET A 124 10.92 9.15 -7.24
CA MET A 124 11.11 9.53 -5.83
C MET A 124 11.65 10.94 -5.64
N LEU A 125 12.39 11.48 -6.61
CA LEU A 125 13.01 12.82 -6.56
C LEU A 125 12.22 13.87 -7.32
N GLY A 126 11.07 13.52 -7.89
CA GLY A 126 10.22 14.46 -8.63
C GLY A 126 9.61 15.57 -7.77
N ARG A 127 9.06 16.57 -8.42
CA ARG A 127 8.38 17.72 -7.78
C ARG A 127 6.96 17.34 -7.42
N TYR A 128 6.82 16.53 -6.38
CA TYR A 128 5.54 16.13 -5.81
C TYR A 128 5.42 16.65 -4.38
N LYS A 129 4.19 16.82 -3.93
CA LYS A 129 3.85 17.18 -2.54
C LYS A 129 3.32 15.97 -1.77
N TYR A 130 2.60 15.08 -2.45
CA TYR A 130 1.86 14.00 -1.84
C TYR A 130 2.36 12.63 -2.29
N ILE A 131 2.17 11.65 -1.42
CA ILE A 131 2.47 10.25 -1.69
C ILE A 131 1.35 9.36 -1.17
N GLY A 132 1.09 8.27 -1.89
CA GLY A 132 0.35 7.12 -1.41
C GLY A 132 1.20 5.88 -1.49
N ILE A 133 1.08 4.99 -0.50
CA ILE A 133 1.82 3.74 -0.43
C ILE A 133 0.84 2.61 -0.16
N GLY A 134 0.96 1.54 -0.93
CA GLY A 134 0.19 0.32 -0.75
C GLY A 134 1.09 -0.90 -0.75
N THR A 135 0.75 -1.89 0.09
CA THR A 135 1.47 -3.16 0.17
C THR A 135 0.49 -4.32 0.28
N ALA A 136 0.76 -5.43 -0.42
CA ALA A 136 -0.05 -6.63 -0.32
C ALA A 136 0.83 -7.88 -0.46
N LYS A 137 0.44 -8.97 0.21
CA LYS A 137 1.10 -10.26 0.06
C LYS A 137 0.32 -11.17 -0.88
N ASP A 138 1.04 -11.92 -1.69
CA ASP A 138 0.45 -13.03 -2.44
C ASP A 138 0.35 -14.32 -1.59
N SER A 139 -0.17 -15.39 -2.19
CA SER A 139 -0.31 -16.70 -1.53
C SER A 139 1.04 -17.35 -1.16
N HIS A 140 2.15 -16.90 -1.73
CA HIS A 140 3.50 -17.37 -1.45
C HIS A 140 4.23 -16.49 -0.43
N GLY A 141 3.55 -15.48 0.14
CA GLY A 141 4.12 -14.55 1.10
C GLY A 141 4.98 -13.44 0.50
N ARG A 142 5.09 -13.33 -0.84
CA ARG A 142 5.81 -12.24 -1.49
C ARG A 142 5.04 -10.95 -1.35
N ILE A 143 5.73 -9.86 -1.00
CA ILE A 143 5.12 -8.56 -0.80
C ILE A 143 5.21 -7.76 -2.10
N PHE A 144 4.07 -7.26 -2.56
CA PHE A 144 3.94 -6.31 -3.65
C PHE A 144 3.81 -4.90 -3.10
N TYR A 145 4.47 -3.96 -3.72
CA TYR A 145 4.53 -2.56 -3.31
C TYR A 145 4.09 -1.66 -4.45
N THR A 146 3.37 -0.62 -4.11
CA THR A 146 3.08 0.52 -5.00
C THR A 146 3.32 1.81 -4.25
N GLN A 147 4.10 2.73 -4.84
CA GLN A 147 4.11 4.15 -4.48
C GLN A 147 3.42 4.93 -5.59
N VAL A 148 2.51 5.83 -5.25
CA VAL A 148 1.99 6.85 -6.16
C VAL A 148 2.39 8.22 -5.66
N PHE A 149 2.87 9.06 -6.53
CA PHE A 149 3.30 10.44 -6.26
C PHE A 149 2.35 11.40 -6.93
N ALA A 150 2.05 12.52 -6.28
CA ALA A 150 1.13 13.52 -6.81
C ALA A 150 1.51 14.94 -6.34
N GLY A 151 1.37 15.94 -7.26
CA GLY A 151 1.69 17.33 -6.97
C GLY A 151 1.15 18.31 -7.99
#